data_01bebdee2f8275498500176f176c353b
#
_entry.id   01bebdee2f8275498500176f176c353b
#
_cell.length_a   1.000
_cell.length_b   1.000
_cell.length_c   1.000
_cell.angle_alpha   90.00
_cell.angle_beta   90.00
_cell.angle_gamma   90.00
#
_symmetry.space_group_name_H-M   'P 1'
#
loop_
_entity.id
_entity.type
_entity.pdbx_description
1 polymer ?
#
loop_
_entity_poly.entity_id
_entity_poly.type
_entity_poly.pdbx_seq_one_letter_code
_entity_poly.pdbx_strand_id
1 'polypeptide(L)'
;VKIEIITNLNDNLKETGFGPFQACENVKQSLLRIDHSAIVTVCNNLSDLDGVVKRKPDIVVLAVKYVVIESGEFIWLSDFFDKHNISFTGSTRETLQYDSNKILGKERVSAKNIPTGKYFTTIPNQYKHAEELPLAFPLFLKPSDSANGNGIDTMSLVHEFSEYKTKVSTLYEEYMQPILVEEYLEGLEFTVSIIESGGRLIAIPIEIIPPKEDGIRILGSKVKTENSEILSRIFDSKTLRMILEIAEKSFKALGIRDFGRIDIKMDKQGNCKFMEANLVPGLKKGSSYFPRACKIAADIKYDELICLMIQGAIDRSQ
;
A
#
# COMPACT_ATOMS: atom_id res chain seq x y z
N VAL A 1 26.28 -7.02 7.75
CA VAL A 1 25.85 -6.81 6.33
C VAL A 1 25.88 -5.32 6.06
N LYS A 2 26.38 -4.92 4.89
CA LYS A 2 26.42 -3.54 4.40
C LYS A 2 25.12 -3.23 3.64
N ILE A 3 24.29 -2.38 4.22
CA ILE A 3 22.95 -2.08 3.72
C ILE A 3 22.87 -0.65 3.23
N GLU A 4 22.26 -0.44 2.08
CA GLU A 4 21.98 0.89 1.56
C GLU A 4 20.48 1.08 1.33
N ILE A 5 19.89 2.07 1.99
CA ILE A 5 18.46 2.39 1.87
C ILE A 5 18.30 3.40 0.75
N ILE A 6 17.59 3.01 -0.31
CA ILE A 6 17.39 3.83 -1.50
C ILE A 6 16.04 4.54 -1.42
N THR A 7 16.07 5.86 -1.52
CA THR A 7 14.89 6.70 -1.51
C THR A 7 15.01 7.85 -2.53
N ASN A 8 13.92 8.54 -2.77
CA ASN A 8 13.90 9.86 -3.40
C ASN A 8 13.16 10.85 -2.50
N LEU A 9 13.17 12.13 -2.85
CA LEU A 9 12.37 13.12 -2.13
C LEU A 9 10.91 12.99 -2.56
N ASN A 10 10.08 12.37 -1.72
CA ASN A 10 8.63 12.23 -1.90
C ASN A 10 7.89 13.12 -0.89
N ASP A 11 8.16 14.42 -0.92
CA ASP A 11 7.72 15.38 0.08
C ASP A 11 6.19 15.50 0.17
N ASN A 12 5.49 15.24 -0.94
CA ASN A 12 4.04 15.33 -1.03
C ASN A 12 3.33 13.97 -0.83
N LEU A 13 4.07 12.89 -0.56
CA LEU A 13 3.54 11.52 -0.42
C LEU A 13 2.57 11.11 -1.56
N LYS A 14 2.86 11.56 -2.78
CA LYS A 14 2.04 11.27 -3.96
C LYS A 14 2.12 9.80 -4.36
N GLU A 15 3.26 9.17 -4.08
CA GLU A 15 3.55 7.77 -4.35
C GLU A 15 3.60 6.94 -3.07
N THR A 16 3.38 5.64 -3.20
CA THR A 16 3.65 4.69 -2.13
C THR A 16 5.15 4.62 -1.86
N GLY A 17 5.50 4.42 -0.60
CA GLY A 17 6.87 4.36 -0.11
C GLY A 17 6.89 4.30 1.40
N PHE A 18 8.08 4.16 1.99
CA PHE A 18 8.24 4.11 3.45
C PHE A 18 7.69 5.37 4.15
N GLY A 19 7.49 6.44 3.43
CA GLY A 19 6.99 7.71 3.93
C GLY A 19 8.00 8.84 3.77
N PRO A 20 7.93 9.91 4.60
CA PRO A 20 8.89 10.99 4.54
C PRO A 20 10.31 10.50 4.88
N PHE A 21 11.32 11.26 4.55
CA PHE A 21 12.74 10.92 4.78
C PHE A 21 13.01 10.40 6.20
N GLN A 22 12.30 10.91 7.21
CA GLN A 22 12.36 10.41 8.58
C GLN A 22 12.05 8.90 8.70
N ALA A 23 11.23 8.33 7.83
CA ALA A 23 10.97 6.89 7.84
C ALA A 23 12.22 6.10 7.44
N CYS A 24 12.97 6.56 6.44
CA CYS A 24 14.25 5.96 6.05
C CYS A 24 15.29 6.07 7.18
N GLU A 25 15.35 7.21 7.87
CA GLU A 25 16.21 7.37 9.04
C GLU A 25 15.79 6.45 10.22
N ASN A 26 14.48 6.22 10.43
CA ASN A 26 14.03 5.24 11.42
C ASN A 26 14.49 3.82 11.07
N VAL A 27 14.40 3.41 9.79
CA VAL A 27 14.89 2.11 9.31
C VAL A 27 16.40 2.01 9.51
N LYS A 28 17.18 3.02 9.08
CA LYS A 28 18.63 3.07 9.25
C LYS A 28 19.04 2.92 10.72
N GLN A 29 18.43 3.69 11.61
CA GLN A 29 18.75 3.60 13.05
C GLN A 29 18.41 2.23 13.62
N SER A 30 17.34 1.58 13.12
CA SER A 30 17.01 0.21 13.49
C SER A 30 18.10 -0.77 13.05
N LEU A 31 18.53 -0.68 11.78
CA LEU A 31 19.57 -1.53 11.21
C LEU A 31 20.91 -1.40 11.96
N LEU A 32 21.28 -0.18 12.34
CA LEU A 32 22.49 0.06 13.15
C LEU A 32 22.39 -0.58 14.54
N ARG A 33 21.21 -0.60 15.18
CA ARG A 33 21.01 -1.23 16.50
C ARG A 33 21.05 -2.76 16.45
N ILE A 34 20.80 -3.36 15.29
CA ILE A 34 20.87 -4.81 15.08
C ILE A 34 22.17 -5.22 14.35
N ASP A 35 23.24 -4.46 14.56
CA ASP A 35 24.62 -4.73 14.14
C ASP A 35 24.83 -4.82 12.62
N HIS A 36 24.04 -4.07 11.83
CA HIS A 36 24.31 -3.87 10.41
C HIS A 36 24.97 -2.51 10.15
N SER A 37 25.77 -2.41 9.09
CA SER A 37 26.19 -1.12 8.55
C SER A 37 25.10 -0.58 7.61
N ALA A 38 24.59 0.63 7.85
CA ALA A 38 23.49 1.18 7.10
C ALA A 38 23.65 2.66 6.76
N ILE A 39 23.39 3.03 5.51
CA ILE A 39 23.30 4.42 5.04
C ILE A 39 22.00 4.66 4.29
N VAL A 40 21.55 5.91 4.20
CA VAL A 40 20.42 6.33 3.35
C VAL A 40 20.99 7.10 2.19
N THR A 41 20.59 6.74 0.96
CA THR A 41 20.96 7.43 -0.25
C THR A 41 19.73 7.95 -0.96
N VAL A 42 19.68 9.26 -1.17
CA VAL A 42 18.66 9.91 -2.01
C VAL A 42 19.13 9.82 -3.46
N CYS A 43 18.34 9.17 -4.31
CA CYS A 43 18.62 9.01 -5.72
C CYS A 43 17.57 9.78 -6.54
N ASN A 44 18.05 10.73 -7.35
CA ASN A 44 17.21 11.55 -8.24
C ASN A 44 17.52 11.33 -9.72
N ASN A 45 18.60 10.61 -10.03
CA ASN A 45 19.07 10.37 -11.39
C ASN A 45 19.90 9.08 -11.48
N LEU A 46 20.28 8.70 -12.70
CA LEU A 46 21.11 7.51 -12.96
C LEU A 46 22.48 7.57 -12.29
N SER A 47 23.13 8.73 -12.24
CA SER A 47 24.45 8.90 -11.63
C SER A 47 24.44 8.56 -10.13
N ASP A 48 23.34 8.92 -9.43
CA ASP A 48 23.16 8.56 -8.03
C ASP A 48 23.06 7.04 -7.85
N LEU A 49 22.29 6.37 -8.73
CA LEU A 49 22.12 4.91 -8.72
C LEU A 49 23.44 4.19 -9.07
N ASP A 50 24.20 4.68 -10.06
CA ASP A 50 25.54 4.17 -10.39
C ASP A 50 26.51 4.32 -9.21
N GLY A 51 26.36 5.40 -8.45
CA GLY A 51 27.09 5.62 -7.21
C GLY A 51 26.81 4.53 -6.16
N VAL A 52 25.57 4.08 -6.04
CA VAL A 52 25.20 2.95 -5.17
C VAL A 52 25.89 1.67 -5.64
N VAL A 53 25.82 1.35 -6.94
CA VAL A 53 26.46 0.17 -7.53
C VAL A 53 27.98 0.15 -7.27
N LYS A 54 28.64 1.30 -7.44
CA LYS A 54 30.10 1.44 -7.17
C LYS A 54 30.47 1.18 -5.72
N ARG A 55 29.58 1.47 -4.75
CA ARG A 55 29.81 1.22 -3.33
C ARG A 55 29.64 -0.25 -2.94
N LYS A 56 29.06 -1.07 -3.80
CA LYS A 56 28.83 -2.52 -3.64
C LYS A 56 28.20 -2.84 -2.26
N PRO A 57 26.95 -2.40 -1.99
CA PRO A 57 26.24 -2.88 -0.82
C PRO A 57 25.96 -4.39 -0.95
N ASP A 58 25.86 -5.09 0.19
CA ASP A 58 25.44 -6.50 0.18
C ASP A 58 23.97 -6.61 -0.20
N ILE A 59 23.15 -5.70 0.31
CA ILE A 59 21.72 -5.55 -0.05
C ILE A 59 21.31 -4.08 -0.13
N VAL A 60 20.30 -3.80 -0.94
CA VAL A 60 19.61 -2.51 -0.94
C VAL A 60 18.20 -2.65 -0.36
N VAL A 61 17.80 -1.69 0.46
CA VAL A 61 16.44 -1.57 0.98
C VAL A 61 15.71 -0.53 0.15
N LEU A 62 14.69 -0.97 -0.61
CA LEU A 62 13.94 -0.11 -1.52
C LEU A 62 12.83 0.60 -0.77
N ALA A 63 13.05 1.87 -0.41
CA ALA A 63 12.06 2.70 0.26
C ALA A 63 11.05 3.35 -0.70
N VAL A 64 11.29 3.26 -2.02
CA VAL A 64 10.42 3.70 -3.12
C VAL A 64 10.50 2.69 -4.27
N LYS A 65 9.51 2.71 -5.16
CA LYS A 65 9.45 1.76 -6.30
C LYS A 65 10.41 2.14 -7.42
N TYR A 66 10.50 3.42 -7.72
CA TYR A 66 11.25 3.96 -8.87
C TYR A 66 11.77 5.37 -8.58
N VAL A 67 12.69 5.78 -9.41
CA VAL A 67 13.17 7.18 -9.50
C VAL A 67 12.70 7.74 -10.84
N VAL A 68 12.19 8.96 -10.84
CA VAL A 68 11.85 9.69 -12.07
C VAL A 68 13.03 10.57 -12.42
N ILE A 69 13.62 10.37 -13.60
CA ILE A 69 14.75 11.18 -14.08
C ILE A 69 14.25 12.42 -14.84
N GLU A 70 15.15 13.34 -15.16
CA GLU A 70 14.82 14.63 -15.81
C GLU A 70 14.04 14.49 -17.12
N SER A 71 14.25 13.39 -17.87
CA SER A 71 13.47 13.09 -19.08
C SER A 71 12.01 12.70 -18.81
N GLY A 72 11.60 12.51 -17.55
CA GLY A 72 10.30 11.98 -17.16
C GLY A 72 10.20 10.45 -17.19
N GLU A 73 11.29 9.74 -17.51
CA GLU A 73 11.33 8.30 -17.52
C GLU A 73 11.42 7.73 -16.10
N PHE A 74 10.73 6.59 -15.88
CA PHE A 74 10.72 5.85 -14.61
C PHE A 74 11.80 4.78 -14.62
N ILE A 75 12.78 4.89 -13.70
CA ILE A 75 13.76 3.83 -13.46
C ILE A 75 13.27 2.99 -12.28
N TRP A 76 12.76 1.81 -12.58
CA TRP A 76 12.34 0.85 -11.56
C TRP A 76 13.54 0.30 -10.81
N LEU A 77 13.58 0.54 -9.50
CA LEU A 77 14.75 0.20 -8.68
C LEU A 77 14.97 -1.31 -8.60
N SER A 78 13.90 -2.11 -8.55
CA SER A 78 14.01 -3.57 -8.57
C SER A 78 14.69 -4.08 -9.84
N ASP A 79 14.30 -3.58 -11.03
CA ASP A 79 14.92 -3.95 -12.30
C ASP A 79 16.38 -3.47 -12.37
N PHE A 80 16.63 -2.25 -11.89
CA PHE A 80 17.97 -1.67 -11.89
C PHE A 80 18.96 -2.49 -11.05
N PHE A 81 18.61 -2.81 -9.81
CA PHE A 81 19.50 -3.56 -8.92
C PHE A 81 19.59 -5.04 -9.29
N ASP A 82 18.52 -5.65 -9.81
CA ASP A 82 18.57 -7.00 -10.35
C ASP A 82 19.58 -7.12 -11.50
N LYS A 83 19.52 -6.18 -12.45
CA LYS A 83 20.49 -6.10 -13.57
C LYS A 83 21.95 -5.96 -13.11
N HIS A 84 22.19 -5.38 -11.94
CA HIS A 84 23.53 -5.22 -11.36
C HIS A 84 23.90 -6.33 -10.38
N ASN A 85 23.08 -7.39 -10.25
CA ASN A 85 23.25 -8.51 -9.33
C ASN A 85 23.40 -8.05 -7.86
N ILE A 86 22.62 -7.03 -7.46
CA ILE A 86 22.54 -6.55 -6.08
C ILE A 86 21.21 -6.99 -5.50
N SER A 87 21.24 -7.77 -4.42
CA SER A 87 20.03 -8.21 -3.71
C SER A 87 19.27 -7.01 -3.13
N PHE A 88 17.94 -7.07 -3.21
CA PHE A 88 17.07 -5.97 -2.74
C PHE A 88 15.86 -6.50 -1.98
N THR A 89 15.31 -5.66 -1.10
CA THR A 89 14.10 -5.96 -0.33
C THR A 89 12.83 -5.70 -1.13
N GLY A 90 11.79 -6.49 -0.84
CA GLY A 90 10.46 -6.31 -1.41
C GLY A 90 10.30 -6.97 -2.78
N SER A 91 9.22 -6.61 -3.43
CA SER A 91 8.73 -7.23 -4.66
C SER A 91 9.46 -6.72 -5.91
N THR A 92 9.39 -7.52 -6.99
CA THR A 92 9.89 -7.14 -8.33
C THR A 92 8.93 -6.16 -9.00
N ARG A 93 9.38 -5.51 -10.08
CA ARG A 93 8.57 -4.59 -10.89
C ARG A 93 7.24 -5.19 -11.32
N GLU A 94 7.23 -6.45 -11.76
CA GLU A 94 6.02 -7.15 -12.20
C GLU A 94 4.95 -7.16 -11.10
N THR A 95 5.36 -7.36 -9.86
CA THR A 95 4.46 -7.35 -8.70
C THR A 95 4.15 -5.92 -8.24
N LEU A 96 5.14 -5.02 -8.25
CA LEU A 96 4.98 -3.63 -7.77
C LEU A 96 3.95 -2.82 -8.57
N GLN A 97 3.63 -3.21 -9.81
CA GLN A 97 2.55 -2.56 -10.56
C GLN A 97 1.17 -2.70 -9.89
N TYR A 98 0.94 -3.74 -9.08
CA TYR A 98 -0.32 -3.91 -8.32
C TYR A 98 -0.44 -2.94 -7.14
N ASP A 99 0.66 -2.36 -6.69
CA ASP A 99 0.68 -1.34 -5.63
C ASP A 99 0.10 0.00 -6.09
N SER A 100 0.38 0.39 -7.33
CA SER A 100 -0.08 1.65 -7.90
C SER A 100 -1.44 1.49 -8.58
N ASN A 101 -1.64 0.41 -9.31
CA ASN A 101 -2.84 0.18 -10.11
C ASN A 101 -3.84 -0.71 -9.36
N LYS A 102 -4.82 -0.07 -8.69
CA LYS A 102 -5.86 -0.76 -7.91
C LYS A 102 -6.70 -1.70 -8.78
N ILE A 103 -6.90 -1.37 -10.05
CA ILE A 103 -7.69 -2.16 -11.00
C ILE A 103 -6.98 -3.46 -11.31
N LEU A 104 -5.69 -3.40 -11.70
CA LEU A 104 -4.89 -4.60 -11.95
C LEU A 104 -4.81 -5.51 -10.72
N GLY A 105 -4.67 -4.94 -9.53
CA GLY A 105 -4.69 -5.69 -8.27
C GLY A 105 -6.00 -6.45 -8.09
N LYS A 106 -7.15 -5.78 -8.29
CA LYS A 106 -8.48 -6.39 -8.20
C LYS A 106 -8.71 -7.47 -9.26
N GLU A 107 -8.32 -7.23 -10.51
CA GLU A 107 -8.40 -8.21 -11.60
C GLU A 107 -7.59 -9.46 -11.27
N ARG A 108 -6.35 -9.28 -10.79
CA ARG A 108 -5.46 -10.39 -10.43
C ARG A 108 -6.02 -11.26 -9.31
N VAL A 109 -6.54 -10.66 -8.24
CA VAL A 109 -7.11 -11.43 -7.12
C VAL A 109 -8.44 -12.08 -7.52
N SER A 110 -9.29 -11.39 -8.29
CA SER A 110 -10.54 -11.91 -8.81
C SER A 110 -10.33 -13.14 -9.71
N ALA A 111 -9.31 -13.11 -10.58
CA ALA A 111 -8.92 -14.25 -11.43
C ALA A 111 -8.47 -15.48 -10.61
N LYS A 112 -8.19 -15.30 -9.30
CA LYS A 112 -7.88 -16.37 -8.34
C LYS A 112 -9.04 -16.67 -7.38
N ASN A 113 -10.26 -16.22 -7.73
CA ASN A 113 -11.48 -16.38 -6.95
C ASN A 113 -11.38 -15.77 -5.52
N ILE A 114 -10.58 -14.73 -5.35
CA ILE A 114 -10.52 -13.97 -4.09
C ILE A 114 -11.56 -12.85 -4.17
N PRO A 115 -12.48 -12.75 -3.20
CA PRO A 115 -13.54 -11.76 -3.23
C PRO A 115 -13.00 -10.32 -3.21
N THR A 116 -13.48 -9.49 -4.13
CA THR A 116 -13.27 -8.04 -4.14
C THR A 116 -14.60 -7.33 -4.41
N GLY A 117 -14.71 -6.06 -4.04
CA GLY A 117 -15.89 -5.26 -4.33
C GLY A 117 -16.11 -5.11 -5.85
N LYS A 118 -17.38 -5.07 -6.28
CA LYS A 118 -17.72 -4.77 -7.66
C LYS A 118 -17.28 -3.36 -8.01
N TYR A 119 -16.84 -3.14 -9.24
CA TYR A 119 -16.33 -1.85 -9.66
C TYR A 119 -16.48 -1.64 -11.18
N PHE A 120 -16.36 -0.39 -11.57
CA PHE A 120 -16.16 0.04 -12.96
C PHE A 120 -15.31 1.32 -12.98
N THR A 121 -14.86 1.72 -14.14
CA THR A 121 -14.16 3.00 -14.33
C THR A 121 -15.01 3.95 -15.14
N THR A 122 -14.83 5.26 -14.92
CA THR A 122 -15.57 6.30 -15.62
C THR A 122 -14.73 7.55 -15.85
N ILE A 123 -15.17 8.33 -16.84
CA ILE A 123 -14.68 9.70 -17.10
C ILE A 123 -15.88 10.65 -17.14
N PRO A 124 -15.69 11.97 -17.03
CA PRO A 124 -16.79 12.93 -17.09
C PRO A 124 -17.69 12.74 -18.33
N ASN A 125 -18.99 12.81 -18.11
CA ASN A 125 -20.02 12.69 -19.16
C ASN A 125 -20.11 11.33 -19.88
N GLN A 126 -19.46 10.29 -19.41
CA GLN A 126 -19.58 8.94 -19.98
C GLN A 126 -21.00 8.37 -19.84
N TYR A 127 -21.64 8.59 -18.69
CA TYR A 127 -23.03 8.22 -18.41
C TYR A 127 -23.89 9.47 -18.31
N LYS A 128 -25.14 9.40 -18.83
CA LYS A 128 -26.09 10.52 -18.85
C LYS A 128 -27.17 10.41 -17.78
N HIS A 129 -27.51 9.17 -17.40
CA HIS A 129 -28.58 8.85 -16.46
C HIS A 129 -28.14 7.78 -15.47
N ALA A 130 -28.78 7.72 -14.29
CA ALA A 130 -28.46 6.75 -13.23
C ALA A 130 -28.63 5.30 -13.67
N GLU A 131 -29.61 5.04 -14.53
CA GLU A 131 -29.96 3.72 -15.05
C GLU A 131 -28.90 3.12 -15.98
N GLU A 132 -28.01 3.96 -16.50
CA GLU A 132 -26.88 3.53 -17.36
C GLU A 132 -25.68 3.03 -16.55
N LEU A 133 -25.64 3.32 -15.23
CA LEU A 133 -24.52 2.93 -14.40
C LEU A 133 -24.45 1.40 -14.21
N PRO A 134 -23.25 0.80 -14.30
CA PRO A 134 -23.08 -0.64 -14.07
C PRO A 134 -23.44 -1.13 -12.66
N LEU A 135 -23.48 -0.22 -11.67
CA LEU A 135 -23.76 -0.51 -10.26
C LEU A 135 -24.80 0.46 -9.71
N ALA A 136 -25.59 -0.01 -8.74
CA ALA A 136 -26.56 0.79 -8.02
C ALA A 136 -25.91 1.59 -6.87
N PHE A 137 -26.51 2.72 -6.50
CA PHE A 137 -26.12 3.49 -5.33
C PHE A 137 -26.41 2.73 -4.00
N PRO A 138 -25.63 3.02 -2.93
CA PRO A 138 -24.55 4.00 -2.84
C PRO A 138 -23.26 3.51 -3.49
N LEU A 139 -22.49 4.44 -4.07
CA LEU A 139 -21.24 4.18 -4.75
C LEU A 139 -20.09 4.93 -4.07
N PHE A 140 -18.88 4.36 -4.15
CA PHE A 140 -17.68 4.97 -3.61
C PHE A 140 -16.69 5.31 -4.73
N LEU A 141 -16.31 6.59 -4.85
CA LEU A 141 -15.47 7.11 -5.92
C LEU A 141 -14.10 7.50 -5.41
N LYS A 142 -13.06 7.07 -6.13
CA LYS A 142 -11.67 7.42 -5.85
C LYS A 142 -10.82 7.43 -7.12
N PRO A 143 -9.65 8.09 -7.14
CA PRO A 143 -8.72 7.96 -8.25
C PRO A 143 -8.29 6.50 -8.44
N SER A 144 -8.13 6.05 -9.68
CA SER A 144 -7.71 4.68 -10.00
C SER A 144 -6.27 4.40 -9.57
N ASP A 145 -5.42 5.43 -9.63
CA ASP A 145 -4.02 5.39 -9.23
C ASP A 145 -3.71 6.57 -8.29
N SER A 146 -3.66 6.30 -7.01
CA SER A 146 -3.30 7.28 -5.96
C SER A 146 -2.89 6.57 -4.68
N ALA A 147 -1.95 7.17 -3.95
CA ALA A 147 -1.49 6.68 -2.65
C ALA A 147 -2.14 7.43 -1.49
N ASN A 148 -2.02 6.90 -0.28
CA ASN A 148 -2.31 7.58 1.00
C ASN A 148 -3.74 8.11 1.17
N GLY A 149 -4.71 7.63 0.39
CA GLY A 149 -6.10 8.10 0.43
C GLY A 149 -6.31 9.45 -0.25
N ASN A 150 -5.37 9.90 -1.09
CA ASN A 150 -5.52 11.10 -1.89
C ASN A 150 -6.78 11.01 -2.77
N GLY A 151 -7.56 12.09 -2.83
CA GLY A 151 -8.84 12.15 -3.52
C GLY A 151 -10.01 11.49 -2.79
N ILE A 152 -9.77 10.93 -1.58
CA ILE A 152 -10.81 10.33 -0.73
C ILE A 152 -11.19 11.28 0.39
N ASP A 153 -12.47 11.65 0.42
CA ASP A 153 -13.12 12.50 1.42
C ASP A 153 -14.57 12.04 1.66
N THR A 154 -15.34 12.80 2.43
CA THR A 154 -16.76 12.50 2.70
C THR A 154 -17.63 12.51 1.44
N MET A 155 -17.27 13.29 0.41
CA MET A 155 -17.96 13.34 -0.88
C MET A 155 -17.60 12.15 -1.80
N SER A 156 -16.68 11.29 -1.39
CA SER A 156 -16.37 10.06 -2.14
C SER A 156 -17.48 9.02 -2.07
N LEU A 157 -18.35 9.08 -1.05
CA LEU A 157 -19.55 8.27 -0.96
C LEU A 157 -20.71 9.07 -1.56
N VAL A 158 -21.30 8.53 -2.62
CA VAL A 158 -22.40 9.19 -3.34
C VAL A 158 -23.67 8.33 -3.33
N HIS A 159 -24.79 8.98 -3.15
CA HIS A 159 -26.11 8.33 -3.01
C HIS A 159 -27.03 8.57 -4.21
N GLU A 160 -26.68 9.54 -5.06
CA GLU A 160 -27.47 9.88 -6.25
C GLU A 160 -26.60 10.34 -7.43
N PHE A 161 -27.21 10.40 -8.61
CA PHE A 161 -26.48 10.67 -9.86
C PHE A 161 -25.89 12.09 -9.93
N SER A 162 -26.49 13.07 -9.29
CA SER A 162 -25.98 14.46 -9.23
C SER A 162 -24.65 14.51 -8.46
N GLU A 163 -24.56 13.84 -7.31
CA GLU A 163 -23.34 13.71 -6.50
C GLU A 163 -22.26 12.95 -7.26
N TYR A 164 -22.64 11.83 -7.93
CA TYR A 164 -21.75 11.05 -8.78
C TYR A 164 -21.11 11.93 -9.88
N LYS A 165 -21.90 12.70 -10.64
CA LYS A 165 -21.36 13.57 -11.71
C LYS A 165 -20.38 14.60 -11.16
N THR A 166 -20.74 15.25 -10.05
CA THR A 166 -19.90 16.26 -9.40
C THR A 166 -18.57 15.65 -8.98
N LYS A 167 -18.60 14.52 -8.26
CA LYS A 167 -17.38 13.88 -7.76
C LYS A 167 -16.50 13.34 -8.91
N VAL A 168 -17.09 12.77 -9.97
CA VAL A 168 -16.33 12.34 -11.15
C VAL A 168 -15.60 13.50 -11.80
N SER A 169 -16.26 14.65 -11.99
CA SER A 169 -15.64 15.84 -12.59
C SER A 169 -14.50 16.37 -11.73
N THR A 170 -14.74 16.55 -10.42
CA THR A 170 -13.71 17.04 -9.48
C THR A 170 -12.47 16.15 -9.48
N LEU A 171 -12.65 14.83 -9.35
CA LEU A 171 -11.52 13.90 -9.34
C LEU A 171 -10.80 13.85 -10.70
N TYR A 172 -11.53 13.93 -11.80
CA TYR A 172 -10.92 13.91 -13.13
C TYR A 172 -10.09 15.19 -13.40
N GLU A 173 -10.57 16.35 -12.98
CA GLU A 173 -9.84 17.63 -13.10
C GLU A 173 -8.55 17.63 -12.29
N GLU A 174 -8.57 17.01 -11.09
CA GLU A 174 -7.40 16.97 -10.20
C GLU A 174 -6.36 15.93 -10.62
N TYR A 175 -6.82 14.73 -11.02
CA TYR A 175 -5.92 13.58 -11.24
C TYR A 175 -5.66 13.26 -12.70
N MET A 176 -6.44 13.79 -13.64
CA MET A 176 -6.33 13.57 -15.10
C MET A 176 -6.27 12.09 -15.50
N GLN A 177 -7.04 11.24 -14.80
CA GLN A 177 -7.11 9.80 -15.01
C GLN A 177 -8.55 9.29 -14.83
N PRO A 178 -8.89 8.09 -15.37
CA PRO A 178 -10.19 7.47 -15.12
C PRO A 178 -10.44 7.29 -13.62
N ILE A 179 -11.70 7.50 -13.21
CA ILE A 179 -12.12 7.39 -11.82
C ILE A 179 -12.60 5.97 -11.55
N LEU A 180 -12.09 5.36 -10.50
CA LEU A 180 -12.56 4.07 -10.00
C LEU A 180 -13.84 4.28 -9.18
N VAL A 181 -14.91 3.60 -9.59
CA VAL A 181 -16.21 3.61 -8.93
C VAL A 181 -16.48 2.20 -8.39
N GLU A 182 -16.72 2.09 -7.11
CA GLU A 182 -16.93 0.82 -6.41
C GLU A 182 -18.30 0.78 -5.73
N GLU A 183 -18.85 -0.43 -5.55
CA GLU A 183 -19.94 -0.62 -4.58
C GLU A 183 -19.46 -0.18 -3.20
N TYR A 184 -20.29 0.53 -2.46
CA TYR A 184 -19.93 0.93 -1.10
C TYR A 184 -20.00 -0.25 -0.14
N LEU A 185 -18.89 -0.54 0.52
CA LEU A 185 -18.78 -1.57 1.55
C LEU A 185 -19.01 -0.92 2.93
N GLU A 186 -20.16 -1.22 3.55
CA GLU A 186 -20.61 -0.59 4.79
C GLU A 186 -19.96 -1.15 6.07
N GLY A 187 -19.29 -2.31 5.98
CA GLY A 187 -18.78 -3.04 7.13
C GLY A 187 -17.44 -2.54 7.65
N LEU A 188 -16.85 -3.34 8.54
CA LEU A 188 -15.58 -3.05 9.19
C LEU A 188 -14.42 -3.03 8.20
N GLU A 189 -13.42 -2.21 8.49
CA GLU A 189 -12.22 -2.04 7.68
C GLU A 189 -10.99 -2.56 8.41
N PHE A 190 -10.15 -3.29 7.70
CA PHE A 190 -8.97 -3.96 8.24
C PHE A 190 -7.76 -3.73 7.36
N THR A 191 -6.60 -3.74 7.99
CA THR A 191 -5.32 -3.83 7.28
C THR A 191 -4.52 -4.99 7.85
N VAL A 192 -3.83 -5.72 6.97
CA VAL A 192 -3.00 -6.87 7.35
C VAL A 192 -1.58 -6.63 6.91
N SER A 193 -0.68 -6.45 7.87
CA SER A 193 0.76 -6.44 7.62
C SER A 193 1.23 -7.87 7.45
N ILE A 194 1.86 -8.18 6.32
CA ILE A 194 2.35 -9.54 6.03
C ILE A 194 3.85 -9.48 5.80
N ILE A 195 4.58 -10.38 6.44
CA ILE A 195 6.02 -10.56 6.29
C ILE A 195 6.27 -12.01 5.93
N GLU A 196 7.09 -12.25 4.91
CA GLU A 196 7.58 -13.58 4.56
C GLU A 196 8.97 -13.76 5.17
N SER A 197 9.12 -14.75 6.04
CA SER A 197 10.39 -15.06 6.69
C SER A 197 10.55 -16.58 6.80
N GLY A 198 11.68 -17.12 6.34
CA GLY A 198 11.97 -18.54 6.36
C GLY A 198 10.91 -19.40 5.63
N GLY A 199 10.35 -18.90 4.55
CA GLY A 199 9.29 -19.57 3.77
C GLY A 199 7.91 -19.60 4.43
N ARG A 200 7.70 -18.83 5.50
CA ARG A 200 6.43 -18.71 6.21
C ARG A 200 5.91 -17.28 6.16
N LEU A 201 4.58 -17.14 6.06
CA LEU A 201 3.91 -15.85 6.17
C LEU A 201 3.56 -15.56 7.63
N ILE A 202 3.97 -14.39 8.10
CA ILE A 202 3.57 -13.80 9.38
C ILE A 202 2.54 -12.72 9.03
N ALA A 203 1.24 -13.05 9.14
CA ALA A 203 0.15 -12.13 8.83
C ALA A 203 -0.42 -11.53 10.11
N ILE A 204 -0.43 -10.19 10.19
CA ILE A 204 -0.75 -9.43 11.40
C ILE A 204 -1.92 -8.49 11.07
N PRO A 205 -3.17 -8.91 11.30
CA PRO A 205 -4.36 -8.13 11.01
C PRO A 205 -4.69 -7.16 12.16
N ILE A 206 -5.21 -6.00 11.79
CA ILE A 206 -5.73 -5.00 12.71
C ILE A 206 -6.97 -4.33 12.10
N GLU A 207 -7.94 -3.98 12.94
CA GLU A 207 -9.08 -3.19 12.55
C GLU A 207 -8.71 -1.71 12.53
N ILE A 208 -9.15 -0.98 11.49
CA ILE A 208 -9.03 0.48 11.37
C ILE A 208 -10.41 1.07 11.57
N ILE A 209 -10.54 1.94 12.56
CA ILE A 209 -11.80 2.60 12.92
C ILE A 209 -11.65 4.10 12.68
N PRO A 210 -12.02 4.61 11.49
CA PRO A 210 -12.02 6.06 11.24
C PRO A 210 -13.00 6.78 12.16
N PRO A 211 -12.78 8.06 12.46
CA PRO A 211 -13.78 8.89 13.14
C PRO A 211 -15.09 8.87 12.37
N LYS A 212 -16.20 9.05 13.08
CA LYS A 212 -17.53 9.10 12.49
C LYS A 212 -17.89 10.56 12.19
N GLU A 213 -18.08 10.89 10.92
CA GLU A 213 -18.57 12.18 10.44
C GLU A 213 -19.94 11.96 9.77
N ASP A 214 -20.98 12.68 10.19
CA ASP A 214 -22.36 12.57 9.69
C ASP A 214 -22.91 11.13 9.63
N GLY A 215 -22.51 10.31 10.59
CA GLY A 215 -22.96 8.92 10.64
C GLY A 215 -22.10 7.94 9.86
N ILE A 216 -21.15 8.39 9.05
CA ILE A 216 -20.35 7.60 8.12
C ILE A 216 -18.88 7.56 8.58
N ARG A 217 -18.17 6.45 8.28
CA ARG A 217 -16.74 6.30 8.52
C ARG A 217 -16.01 6.18 7.19
N ILE A 218 -15.15 7.15 6.89
CA ILE A 218 -14.33 7.15 5.68
C ILE A 218 -12.87 7.34 6.06
N LEU A 219 -12.00 6.44 5.58
CA LEU A 219 -10.55 6.49 5.78
C LEU A 219 -9.91 7.32 4.67
N GLY A 220 -10.13 8.63 4.69
CA GLY A 220 -9.57 9.58 3.73
C GLY A 220 -8.17 10.09 4.10
N SER A 221 -7.61 10.94 3.22
CA SER A 221 -6.27 11.52 3.41
C SER A 221 -6.14 12.34 4.68
N LYS A 222 -7.16 13.13 5.04
CA LYS A 222 -7.18 13.91 6.29
C LYS A 222 -7.04 13.03 7.52
N VAL A 223 -7.86 11.97 7.63
CA VAL A 223 -7.81 11.01 8.74
C VAL A 223 -6.44 10.39 8.88
N LYS A 224 -5.85 9.94 7.76
CA LYS A 224 -4.50 9.33 7.72
C LYS A 224 -3.40 10.32 8.10
N THR A 225 -3.49 11.58 7.68
CA THR A 225 -2.51 12.63 7.99
C THR A 225 -2.55 13.00 9.48
N GLU A 226 -3.75 13.12 10.04
CA GLU A 226 -3.96 13.47 11.45
C GLU A 226 -3.76 12.27 12.38
N ASN A 227 -3.69 11.04 11.86
CA ASN A 227 -3.72 9.77 12.63
C ASN A 227 -4.89 9.75 13.62
N SER A 228 -6.05 10.21 13.18
CA SER A 228 -7.25 10.35 14.02
C SER A 228 -8.09 9.06 14.09
N GLU A 229 -7.73 8.03 13.31
CA GLU A 229 -8.33 6.71 13.37
C GLU A 229 -7.85 5.92 14.60
N ILE A 230 -8.70 5.04 15.10
CA ILE A 230 -8.34 4.06 16.13
C ILE A 230 -7.91 2.76 15.46
N LEU A 231 -6.78 2.19 15.92
CA LEU A 231 -6.33 0.86 15.54
C LEU A 231 -6.64 -0.12 16.69
N SER A 232 -7.37 -1.19 16.38
CA SER A 232 -7.83 -2.15 17.38
C SER A 232 -7.48 -3.59 17.02
N ARG A 233 -7.14 -4.40 18.02
CA ARG A 233 -7.00 -5.85 17.85
C ARG A 233 -8.35 -6.47 17.48
N ILE A 234 -8.30 -7.53 16.69
CA ILE A 234 -9.48 -8.31 16.30
C ILE A 234 -9.63 -9.47 17.28
N PHE A 235 -10.72 -9.49 18.04
CA PHE A 235 -10.97 -10.51 19.05
C PHE A 235 -11.90 -11.62 18.55
N ASP A 236 -12.78 -11.33 17.59
CA ASP A 236 -13.65 -12.34 17.03
C ASP A 236 -12.88 -13.32 16.15
N SER A 237 -12.85 -14.59 16.56
CA SER A 237 -12.07 -15.64 15.91
C SER A 237 -12.57 -16.00 14.50
N LYS A 238 -13.86 -15.80 14.21
CA LYS A 238 -14.43 -16.02 12.86
C LYS A 238 -13.95 -14.93 11.91
N THR A 239 -14.12 -13.68 12.31
CA THR A 239 -13.63 -12.50 11.56
C THR A 239 -12.13 -12.60 11.30
N LEU A 240 -11.34 -12.92 12.33
CA LEU A 240 -9.89 -13.07 12.23
C LEU A 240 -9.50 -14.11 11.16
N ARG A 241 -10.13 -15.29 11.15
CA ARG A 241 -9.85 -16.33 10.14
C ARG A 241 -10.19 -15.88 8.73
N MET A 242 -11.34 -15.22 8.54
CA MET A 242 -11.76 -14.72 7.21
C MET A 242 -10.79 -13.70 6.66
N ILE A 243 -10.31 -12.78 7.51
CA ILE A 243 -9.34 -11.75 7.12
C ILE A 243 -8.01 -12.37 6.75
N LEU A 244 -7.47 -13.26 7.59
CA LEU A 244 -6.20 -13.94 7.34
C LEU A 244 -6.24 -14.76 6.05
N GLU A 245 -7.33 -15.47 5.79
CA GLU A 245 -7.50 -16.25 4.57
C GLU A 245 -7.43 -15.37 3.30
N ILE A 246 -8.17 -14.26 3.28
CA ILE A 246 -8.14 -13.33 2.13
C ILE A 246 -6.77 -12.68 2.00
N ALA A 247 -6.18 -12.23 3.09
CA ALA A 247 -4.90 -11.54 3.08
C ALA A 247 -3.77 -12.43 2.56
N GLU A 248 -3.64 -13.66 3.08
CA GLU A 248 -2.61 -14.61 2.65
C GLU A 248 -2.82 -15.09 1.20
N LYS A 249 -4.09 -15.36 0.81
CA LYS A 249 -4.40 -15.71 -0.58
C LYS A 249 -4.06 -14.57 -1.53
N SER A 250 -4.38 -13.32 -1.16
CA SER A 250 -4.06 -12.13 -1.97
C SER A 250 -2.56 -11.93 -2.09
N PHE A 251 -1.81 -12.05 -0.99
CA PHE A 251 -0.35 -11.97 -0.98
C PHE A 251 0.28 -12.94 -1.99
N LYS A 252 -0.14 -14.21 -1.94
CA LYS A 252 0.33 -15.26 -2.87
C LYS A 252 -0.13 -15.03 -4.31
N ALA A 253 -1.39 -14.65 -4.52
CA ALA A 253 -1.97 -14.43 -5.85
C ALA A 253 -1.31 -13.26 -6.59
N LEU A 254 -0.93 -12.22 -5.87
CA LEU A 254 -0.21 -11.06 -6.40
C LEU A 254 1.29 -11.35 -6.60
N GLY A 255 1.84 -12.43 -6.05
CA GLY A 255 3.26 -12.75 -6.11
C GLY A 255 4.13 -11.83 -5.25
N ILE A 256 3.59 -11.34 -4.14
CA ILE A 256 4.31 -10.43 -3.23
C ILE A 256 5.47 -11.19 -2.58
N ARG A 257 6.60 -10.51 -2.44
CA ARG A 257 7.83 -11.04 -1.85
C ARG A 257 8.23 -10.20 -0.64
N ASP A 258 8.82 -10.85 0.35
CA ASP A 258 9.36 -10.31 1.61
C ASP A 258 8.29 -9.69 2.50
N PHE A 259 7.56 -8.69 2.04
CA PHE A 259 6.52 -8.02 2.82
C PHE A 259 5.52 -7.26 1.95
N GLY A 260 4.36 -7.00 2.53
CA GLY A 260 3.31 -6.17 1.94
C GLY A 260 2.17 -5.95 2.92
N ARG A 261 1.29 -5.02 2.61
CA ARG A 261 0.09 -4.74 3.38
C ARG A 261 -1.13 -4.95 2.50
N ILE A 262 -2.07 -5.74 2.99
CA ILE A 262 -3.35 -6.00 2.31
C ILE A 262 -4.45 -5.29 3.07
N ASP A 263 -5.20 -4.44 2.38
CA ASP A 263 -6.34 -3.72 2.94
C ASP A 263 -7.64 -4.46 2.56
N ILE A 264 -8.51 -4.69 3.55
CA ILE A 264 -9.73 -5.50 3.46
C ILE A 264 -10.88 -4.73 4.08
N LYS A 265 -12.06 -4.82 3.46
CA LYS A 265 -13.28 -4.24 4.02
C LYS A 265 -14.43 -5.25 3.93
N MET A 266 -15.31 -5.24 4.92
CA MET A 266 -16.50 -6.07 4.91
C MET A 266 -17.65 -5.39 4.17
N ASP A 267 -18.48 -6.20 3.52
CA ASP A 267 -19.80 -5.79 3.08
C ASP A 267 -20.80 -5.78 4.27
N LYS A 268 -22.02 -5.34 4.01
CA LYS A 268 -23.09 -5.28 5.02
C LYS A 268 -23.44 -6.66 5.62
N GLN A 269 -23.18 -7.74 4.90
CA GLN A 269 -23.40 -9.11 5.34
C GLN A 269 -22.24 -9.69 6.14
N GLY A 270 -21.15 -8.94 6.31
CA GLY A 270 -19.94 -9.35 7.01
C GLY A 270 -19.00 -10.20 6.17
N ASN A 271 -19.14 -10.23 4.83
CA ASN A 271 -18.18 -10.90 3.94
C ASN A 271 -16.98 -10.00 3.70
N CYS A 272 -15.78 -10.52 3.90
CA CYS A 272 -14.54 -9.81 3.63
C CYS A 272 -14.29 -9.67 2.13
N LYS A 273 -13.84 -8.48 1.71
CA LYS A 273 -13.49 -8.14 0.32
C LYS A 273 -12.08 -7.54 0.30
N PHE A 274 -11.25 -7.99 -0.62
CA PHE A 274 -9.98 -7.35 -0.93
C PHE A 274 -10.24 -5.93 -1.46
N MET A 275 -9.51 -4.96 -0.93
CA MET A 275 -9.57 -3.56 -1.36
C MET A 275 -8.38 -3.18 -2.22
N GLU A 276 -7.19 -3.26 -1.67
CA GLU A 276 -5.92 -2.93 -2.32
C GLU A 276 -4.74 -3.60 -1.62
N ALA A 277 -3.58 -3.59 -2.29
CA ALA A 277 -2.31 -4.01 -1.73
C ALA A 277 -1.34 -2.81 -1.71
N ASN A 278 -0.55 -2.70 -0.64
CA ASN A 278 0.51 -1.71 -0.48
C ASN A 278 1.84 -2.46 -0.33
N LEU A 279 2.66 -2.44 -1.38
CA LEU A 279 3.84 -3.30 -1.51
C LEU A 279 5.14 -2.60 -1.08
N VAL A 280 5.09 -1.28 -0.96
CA VAL A 280 6.09 -0.47 -0.28
C VAL A 280 5.37 0.29 0.85
N PRO A 281 5.01 -0.43 1.94
CA PRO A 281 4.17 0.13 2.99
C PRO A 281 4.93 1.19 3.80
N GLY A 282 4.19 2.18 4.31
CA GLY A 282 4.77 3.19 5.20
C GLY A 282 5.43 2.58 6.44
N LEU A 283 6.65 3.06 6.77
CA LEU A 283 7.46 2.59 7.89
C LEU A 283 7.83 3.67 8.90
N LYS A 284 7.21 4.85 8.85
CA LYS A 284 7.46 5.88 9.87
C LYS A 284 7.06 5.36 11.24
N LYS A 285 8.03 5.28 12.16
CA LYS A 285 7.84 4.80 13.53
C LYS A 285 6.78 5.63 14.25
N GLY A 286 5.80 4.96 14.85
CA GLY A 286 4.72 5.57 15.64
C GLY A 286 3.53 6.10 14.85
N SER A 287 3.60 6.25 13.52
CA SER A 287 2.48 6.74 12.72
C SER A 287 2.00 5.79 11.62
N SER A 288 2.92 5.12 10.90
CA SER A 288 2.55 4.22 9.81
C SER A 288 1.83 2.96 10.29
N TYR A 289 0.84 2.49 9.54
CA TYR A 289 0.01 1.33 9.91
C TYR A 289 0.81 0.05 10.05
N PHE A 290 1.77 -0.19 9.16
CA PHE A 290 2.55 -1.43 9.16
C PHE A 290 3.25 -1.66 10.51
N PRO A 291 4.12 -0.76 11.02
CA PRO A 291 4.74 -0.95 12.33
C PRO A 291 3.77 -0.84 13.51
N ARG A 292 2.70 -0.02 13.40
CA ARG A 292 1.68 0.09 14.45
C ARG A 292 0.90 -1.22 14.60
N ALA A 293 0.48 -1.84 13.49
CA ALA A 293 -0.20 -3.13 13.50
C ALA A 293 0.66 -4.22 14.13
N CYS A 294 1.94 -4.33 13.74
CA CYS A 294 2.89 -5.28 14.29
C CYS A 294 3.03 -5.11 15.82
N LYS A 295 3.16 -3.86 16.29
CA LYS A 295 3.26 -3.59 17.72
C LYS A 295 1.96 -3.89 18.48
N ILE A 296 0.80 -3.46 17.96
CA ILE A 296 -0.48 -3.58 18.65
C ILE A 296 -0.99 -5.02 18.66
N ALA A 297 -0.97 -5.73 17.52
CA ALA A 297 -1.58 -7.03 17.40
C ALA A 297 -0.65 -8.19 17.75
N ALA A 298 0.67 -8.06 17.54
CA ALA A 298 1.65 -9.15 17.74
C ALA A 298 2.76 -8.83 18.73
N ASP A 299 2.80 -7.62 19.31
CA ASP A 299 3.88 -7.10 20.19
C ASP A 299 5.29 -7.10 19.55
N ILE A 300 5.36 -7.20 18.22
CA ILE A 300 6.63 -7.11 17.48
C ILE A 300 7.15 -5.67 17.57
N LYS A 301 8.35 -5.52 18.09
CA LYS A 301 9.02 -4.21 18.20
C LYS A 301 9.55 -3.74 16.85
N TYR A 302 9.77 -2.44 16.70
CA TYR A 302 10.21 -1.85 15.44
C TYR A 302 11.52 -2.46 14.90
N ASP A 303 12.51 -2.68 15.75
CA ASP A 303 13.81 -3.24 15.34
C ASP A 303 13.68 -4.71 14.93
N GLU A 304 12.84 -5.48 15.61
CA GLU A 304 12.48 -6.85 15.23
C GLU A 304 11.74 -6.90 13.89
N LEU A 305 10.79 -5.98 13.69
CA LEU A 305 10.09 -5.83 12.41
C LEU A 305 11.06 -5.58 11.25
N ILE A 306 11.99 -4.63 11.41
CA ILE A 306 12.97 -4.31 10.36
C ILE A 306 13.88 -5.52 10.09
N CYS A 307 14.31 -6.23 11.13
CA CYS A 307 15.08 -7.48 10.98
C CYS A 307 14.33 -8.50 10.11
N LEU A 308 13.07 -8.77 10.42
CA LEU A 308 12.23 -9.70 9.66
C LEU A 308 12.05 -9.27 8.19
N MET A 309 11.85 -7.97 7.94
CA MET A 309 11.62 -7.44 6.59
C MET A 309 12.84 -7.56 5.66
N ILE A 310 14.06 -7.49 6.21
CA ILE A 310 15.28 -7.58 5.40
C ILE A 310 15.80 -9.02 5.24
N GLN A 311 15.29 -9.97 6.04
CA GLN A 311 15.83 -11.33 6.09
C GLN A 311 15.78 -12.02 4.73
N GLY A 312 14.67 -11.89 3.99
CA GLY A 312 14.55 -12.49 2.66
C GLY A 312 15.59 -11.96 1.66
N ALA A 313 15.94 -10.67 1.73
CA ALA A 313 16.99 -10.10 0.90
C ALA A 313 18.39 -10.56 1.33
N ILE A 314 18.62 -10.73 2.64
CA ILE A 314 19.88 -11.29 3.17
C ILE A 314 20.06 -12.73 2.67
N ASP A 315 19.02 -13.56 2.79
CA ASP A 315 19.06 -14.97 2.37
C ASP A 315 19.36 -15.11 0.85
N ARG A 316 18.89 -14.16 0.04
CA ARG A 316 19.17 -14.12 -1.41
C ARG A 316 20.56 -13.58 -1.78
N SER A 317 21.24 -12.89 -0.86
CA SER A 317 22.58 -12.33 -1.10
C SER A 317 23.71 -13.33 -0.80
N GLN A 318 23.39 -14.42 -0.13
CA GLN A 318 24.30 -15.52 0.21
C GLN A 318 24.31 -16.59 -0.88
#